data_b39293334edb62e776e2fdc1dd6524f6
#
_entry.id   b39293334edb62e776e2fdc1dd6524f6
#
_cell.length_a   1.000
_cell.length_b   1.000
_cell.length_c   1.000
_cell.angle_alpha   90.00
_cell.angle_beta   90.00
_cell.angle_gamma   90.00
#
_symmetry.space_group_name_H-M   'P 1'
#
loop_
_entity.id
_entity.type
_entity.pdbx_description
1 polymer ?
#
loop_
_entity_poly.entity_id
_entity_poly.type
_entity_poly.pdbx_seq_one_letter_code
_entity_poly.pdbx_strand_id
1 'polypeptide(L)'
;MWTVSLAEAFIHVFQVAGKIFLDMMTGLIPMLICLLLAINFLMKLVGTVRMEKVAALLGRSRILTYGVLPVLGWFFMSSPGALTLGKLLPEKSKPGYEDALGPPAHPLTSLFPHVVPSELFVWLGVAAGVKAL
;
A
#
# COMPACT_ATOMS: atom_id res chain seq x y z
N MET A 1 43.19 16.65 17.90
CA MET A 1 42.95 16.43 16.44
C MET A 1 41.99 15.25 16.18
N TRP A 2 42.20 14.05 16.71
CA TRP A 2 41.31 12.87 16.47
C TRP A 2 39.87 13.03 16.98
N THR A 3 39.70 13.67 18.12
CA THR A 3 38.34 13.88 18.72
C THR A 3 37.52 14.88 17.88
N VAL A 4 38.13 15.88 17.31
CA VAL A 4 37.45 16.84 16.42
C VAL A 4 37.04 16.18 15.11
N SER A 5 37.93 15.39 14.51
CA SER A 5 37.65 14.64 13.29
C SER A 5 36.50 13.60 13.48
N LEU A 6 36.45 12.96 14.66
CA LEU A 6 35.38 12.03 15.00
C LEU A 6 34.04 12.74 15.17
N ALA A 7 34.03 13.91 15.81
CA ALA A 7 32.84 14.72 15.97
C ALA A 7 32.32 15.27 14.63
N GLU A 8 33.23 15.71 13.76
CA GLU A 8 32.88 16.16 12.41
C GLU A 8 32.30 15.05 11.57
N ALA A 9 32.90 13.85 11.59
CA ALA A 9 32.36 12.68 10.89
C ALA A 9 30.97 12.29 11.40
N PHE A 10 30.76 12.33 12.70
CA PHE A 10 29.45 12.06 13.32
C PHE A 10 28.39 13.07 12.85
N ILE A 11 28.70 14.37 12.93
CA ILE A 11 27.79 15.43 12.48
C ILE A 11 27.49 15.29 10.99
N HIS A 12 28.49 14.98 10.16
CA HIS A 12 28.32 14.78 8.72
C HIS A 12 27.34 13.67 8.38
N VAL A 13 27.39 12.53 9.10
CA VAL A 13 26.42 11.41 8.90
C VAL A 13 24.99 11.90 9.13
N PHE A 14 24.73 12.66 10.20
CA PHE A 14 23.39 13.19 10.48
C PHE A 14 22.95 14.24 9.47
N GLN A 15 23.85 15.07 8.98
CA GLN A 15 23.54 16.06 7.95
C GLN A 15 23.17 15.39 6.62
N VAL A 16 23.92 14.36 6.21
CA VAL A 16 23.61 13.57 5.00
C VAL A 16 22.29 12.81 5.15
N ALA A 17 22.08 12.17 6.29
CA ALA A 17 20.83 11.46 6.59
C ALA A 17 19.63 12.42 6.57
N GLY A 18 19.77 13.60 7.18
CA GLY A 18 18.74 14.64 7.19
C GLY A 18 18.40 15.14 5.78
N LYS A 19 19.41 15.34 4.93
CA LYS A 19 19.20 15.75 3.53
C LYS A 19 18.46 14.67 2.75
N ILE A 20 18.88 13.41 2.85
CA ILE A 20 18.21 12.27 2.19
C ILE A 20 16.75 12.16 2.67
N PHE A 21 16.51 12.32 3.97
CA PHE A 21 15.16 12.33 4.53
C PHE A 21 14.29 13.43 3.92
N LEU A 22 14.77 14.67 3.86
CA LEU A 22 14.04 15.78 3.27
C LEU A 22 13.77 15.57 1.77
N ASP A 23 14.74 15.09 1.01
CA ASP A 23 14.60 14.80 -0.42
C ASP A 23 13.54 13.71 -0.65
N MET A 24 13.51 12.66 0.20
CA MET A 24 12.47 11.64 0.17
C MET A 24 11.09 12.21 0.53
N MET A 25 11.01 13.04 1.57
CA MET A 25 9.74 13.63 2.00
C MET A 25 9.16 14.57 0.95
N THR A 26 9.98 15.40 0.33
CA THR A 26 9.52 16.34 -0.71
C THR A 26 9.17 15.67 -2.03
N GLY A 27 9.82 14.56 -2.36
CA GLY A 27 9.54 13.80 -3.58
C GLY A 27 8.36 12.82 -3.44
N LEU A 28 8.36 12.02 -2.37
CA LEU A 28 7.41 10.91 -2.21
C LEU A 28 6.05 11.36 -1.71
N ILE A 29 5.97 12.29 -0.75
CA ILE A 29 4.70 12.70 -0.16
C ILE A 29 3.75 13.32 -1.18
N PRO A 30 4.16 14.31 -2.00
CA PRO A 30 3.28 14.86 -3.02
C PRO A 30 2.79 13.81 -4.02
N MET A 31 3.67 12.90 -4.44
CA MET A 31 3.31 11.82 -5.35
C MET A 31 2.27 10.86 -4.73
N LEU A 32 2.46 10.47 -3.46
CA LEU A 32 1.50 9.62 -2.74
C LEU A 32 0.14 10.32 -2.58
N ILE A 33 0.13 11.61 -2.25
CA ILE A 33 -1.11 12.39 -2.12
C ILE A 33 -1.86 12.41 -3.46
N CYS A 34 -1.18 12.73 -4.55
CA CYS A 34 -1.78 12.74 -5.89
C CYS A 34 -2.33 11.37 -6.28
N LEU A 35 -1.57 10.31 -6.01
CA LEU A 35 -2.00 8.93 -6.28
C LEU A 35 -3.24 8.57 -5.47
N LEU A 36 -3.25 8.83 -4.16
CA LEU A 36 -4.39 8.56 -3.29
C LEU A 36 -5.63 9.37 -3.69
N LEU A 37 -5.46 10.62 -4.10
CA LEU A 37 -6.56 11.45 -4.61
C LEU A 37 -7.14 10.89 -5.90
N ALA A 38 -6.28 10.47 -6.84
CA ALA A 38 -6.72 9.86 -8.10
C ALA A 38 -7.51 8.56 -7.84
N ILE A 39 -7.04 7.71 -6.93
CA ILE A 39 -7.72 6.48 -6.57
C ILE A 39 -9.04 6.74 -5.86
N ASN A 40 -9.07 7.67 -4.89
CA ASN A 40 -10.30 8.08 -4.24
C ASN A 40 -11.33 8.64 -5.22
N PHE A 41 -10.87 9.37 -6.24
CA PHE A 41 -11.72 9.85 -7.32
C PHE A 41 -12.30 8.70 -8.14
N LEU A 42 -11.46 7.75 -8.56
CA LEU A 42 -11.91 6.53 -9.28
C LEU A 42 -12.90 5.72 -8.44
N MET A 43 -12.64 5.58 -7.14
CA MET A 43 -13.54 4.90 -6.20
C MET A 43 -14.91 5.57 -6.13
N LYS A 44 -14.95 6.90 -6.10
CA LYS A 44 -16.21 7.66 -6.14
C LYS A 44 -16.94 7.49 -7.47
N LEU A 45 -16.23 7.38 -8.59
CA LEU A 45 -16.83 7.13 -9.90
C LEU A 45 -17.46 5.74 -9.99
N VAL A 46 -16.76 4.71 -9.48
CA VAL A 46 -17.27 3.33 -9.46
C VAL A 46 -18.44 3.20 -8.48
N GLY A 47 -18.35 3.87 -7.34
CA GLY A 47 -19.33 3.87 -6.27
C GLY A 47 -19.25 2.61 -5.39
N THR A 48 -19.28 2.81 -4.08
CA THR A 48 -19.22 1.73 -3.08
C THR A 48 -20.37 0.73 -3.24
N VAL A 49 -21.57 1.21 -3.58
CA VAL A 49 -22.76 0.36 -3.79
C VAL A 49 -22.56 -0.65 -4.93
N ARG A 50 -21.83 -0.29 -5.99
CA ARG A 50 -21.51 -1.23 -7.08
C ARG A 50 -20.50 -2.27 -6.63
N MET A 51 -19.49 -1.87 -5.86
CA MET A 51 -18.52 -2.81 -5.27
C MET A 51 -19.18 -3.79 -4.32
N GLU A 52 -20.13 -3.35 -3.50
CA GLU A 52 -20.91 -4.21 -2.61
C GLU A 52 -21.72 -5.27 -3.39
N LYS A 53 -22.37 -4.86 -4.49
CA LYS A 53 -23.09 -5.79 -5.38
C LYS A 53 -22.16 -6.81 -6.01
N VAL A 54 -20.97 -6.38 -6.47
CA VAL A 54 -19.94 -7.27 -7.02
C VAL A 54 -19.48 -8.27 -5.93
N ALA A 55 -19.20 -7.80 -4.72
CA ALA A 55 -18.79 -8.65 -3.62
C ALA A 55 -19.86 -9.70 -3.26
N ALA A 56 -21.14 -9.29 -3.20
CA ALA A 56 -22.25 -10.20 -2.94
C ALA A 56 -22.42 -11.25 -4.05
N LEU A 57 -22.19 -10.88 -5.31
CA LEU A 57 -22.23 -11.81 -6.45
C LEU A 57 -21.07 -12.80 -6.41
N LEU A 58 -19.86 -12.30 -6.18
CA LEU A 58 -18.64 -13.10 -6.09
C LEU A 58 -18.65 -14.04 -4.86
N GLY A 59 -19.32 -13.64 -3.78
CA GLY A 59 -19.49 -14.44 -2.57
C GLY A 59 -20.23 -15.77 -2.73
N ARG A 60 -20.80 -16.04 -3.91
CA ARG A 60 -21.50 -17.29 -4.21
C ARG A 60 -20.58 -18.45 -4.57
N SER A 61 -19.35 -18.18 -5.01
CA SER A 61 -18.37 -19.20 -5.40
C SER A 61 -17.13 -19.11 -4.53
N ARG A 62 -16.64 -20.25 -4.03
CA ARG A 62 -15.42 -20.31 -3.21
C ARG A 62 -14.20 -19.72 -3.93
N ILE A 63 -14.03 -20.04 -5.21
CA ILE A 63 -12.91 -19.53 -6.02
C ILE A 63 -13.00 -18.02 -6.15
N LEU A 64 -14.19 -17.49 -6.40
CA LEU A 64 -14.40 -16.06 -6.52
C LEU A 64 -14.24 -15.34 -5.17
N THR A 65 -14.73 -15.92 -4.09
CA THR A 65 -14.65 -15.36 -2.73
C THR A 65 -13.20 -15.27 -2.22
N TYR A 66 -12.41 -16.32 -2.43
CA TYR A 66 -11.06 -16.40 -1.86
C TYR A 66 -9.94 -16.07 -2.85
N GLY A 67 -10.21 -16.08 -4.15
CA GLY A 67 -9.23 -15.72 -5.18
C GLY A 67 -9.46 -14.33 -5.76
N VAL A 68 -10.63 -14.09 -6.34
CA VAL A 68 -10.89 -12.86 -7.11
C VAL A 68 -11.25 -11.69 -6.20
N LEU A 69 -12.09 -11.90 -5.20
CA LEU A 69 -12.59 -10.84 -4.33
C LEU A 69 -11.47 -10.14 -3.53
N PRO A 70 -10.48 -10.87 -2.93
CA PRO A 70 -9.33 -10.23 -2.28
C PRO A 70 -8.53 -9.33 -3.23
N VAL A 71 -8.25 -9.81 -4.44
CA VAL A 71 -7.49 -9.05 -5.46
C VAL A 71 -8.23 -7.78 -5.85
N LEU A 72 -9.53 -7.87 -6.13
CA LEU A 72 -10.37 -6.71 -6.45
C LEU A 72 -10.49 -5.76 -5.25
N GLY A 73 -10.64 -6.30 -4.05
CA GLY A 73 -10.69 -5.51 -2.82
C GLY A 73 -9.41 -4.67 -2.64
N TRP A 74 -8.26 -5.29 -2.76
CA TRP A 74 -6.97 -4.60 -2.70
C TRP A 74 -6.81 -3.56 -3.80
N PHE A 75 -7.12 -3.93 -5.03
CA PHE A 75 -6.93 -3.07 -6.19
C PHE A 75 -7.79 -1.81 -6.14
N PHE A 76 -9.09 -1.96 -5.82
CA PHE A 76 -10.04 -0.85 -5.85
C PHE A 76 -10.20 -0.12 -4.52
N MET A 77 -10.02 -0.78 -3.39
CA MET A 77 -10.40 -0.22 -2.08
C MET A 77 -9.22 -0.08 -1.11
N SER A 78 -8.04 -0.54 -1.47
CA SER A 78 -6.87 -0.67 -0.60
C SER A 78 -7.17 -1.45 0.70
N SER A 79 -6.23 -1.46 1.66
CA SER A 79 -6.31 -2.31 2.86
C SER A 79 -7.62 -2.16 3.67
N PRO A 80 -8.05 -0.97 4.10
CA PRO A 80 -9.26 -0.84 4.93
C PRO A 80 -10.54 -1.24 4.18
N GLY A 81 -10.60 -0.90 2.90
CA GLY A 81 -11.75 -1.21 2.07
C GLY A 81 -11.86 -2.71 1.77
N ALA A 82 -10.75 -3.36 1.46
CA ALA A 82 -10.72 -4.79 1.22
C ALA A 82 -11.25 -5.58 2.43
N LEU A 83 -10.85 -5.20 3.65
CA LEU A 83 -11.36 -5.79 4.88
C LEU A 83 -12.87 -5.57 5.05
N THR A 84 -13.39 -4.40 4.66
CA THR A 84 -14.83 -4.12 4.79
C THR A 84 -15.69 -4.97 3.87
N LEU A 85 -15.17 -5.43 2.73
CA LEU A 85 -15.89 -6.37 1.85
C LEU A 85 -16.19 -7.71 2.55
N GLY A 86 -15.33 -8.15 3.47
CA GLY A 86 -15.54 -9.34 4.28
C GLY A 86 -16.83 -9.30 5.10
N LYS A 87 -17.30 -8.12 5.49
CA LYS A 87 -18.57 -7.96 6.25
C LYS A 87 -19.80 -8.39 5.45
N LEU A 88 -19.72 -8.33 4.13
CA LEU A 88 -20.81 -8.70 3.21
C LEU A 88 -20.88 -10.20 2.95
N LEU A 89 -19.87 -10.96 3.35
CA LEU A 89 -19.80 -12.40 3.17
C LEU A 89 -20.54 -13.15 4.29
N PRO A 90 -21.03 -14.38 4.00
CA PRO A 90 -21.55 -15.26 5.04
C PRO A 90 -20.53 -15.50 6.14
N GLU A 91 -20.97 -15.63 7.40
CA GLU A 91 -20.09 -15.80 8.58
C GLU A 91 -19.04 -16.90 8.40
N LYS A 92 -19.44 -18.03 7.80
CA LYS A 92 -18.54 -19.16 7.52
C LYS A 92 -17.39 -18.85 6.57
N SER A 93 -17.55 -17.82 5.75
CA SER A 93 -16.56 -17.43 4.73
C SER A 93 -15.64 -16.32 5.19
N LYS A 94 -15.96 -15.61 6.26
CA LYS A 94 -15.18 -14.45 6.74
C LYS A 94 -13.76 -14.82 7.14
N PRO A 95 -13.50 -15.84 7.97
CA PRO A 95 -12.13 -16.19 8.36
C PRO A 95 -11.26 -16.56 7.16
N GLY A 96 -11.79 -17.39 6.24
CA GLY A 96 -11.04 -17.75 5.03
C GLY A 96 -10.81 -16.58 4.08
N TYR A 97 -11.69 -15.58 4.07
CA TYR A 97 -11.49 -14.35 3.30
C TYR A 97 -10.38 -13.48 3.88
N GLU A 98 -10.30 -13.34 5.20
CA GLU A 98 -9.21 -12.62 5.87
C GLU A 98 -7.85 -13.28 5.59
N ASP A 99 -7.77 -14.60 5.68
CA ASP A 99 -6.57 -15.35 5.31
C ASP A 99 -6.20 -15.16 3.84
N ALA A 100 -7.19 -15.11 2.94
CA ALA A 100 -6.99 -14.92 1.52
C ALA A 100 -6.57 -13.48 1.13
N LEU A 101 -6.73 -12.49 2.01
CA LEU A 101 -6.27 -11.13 1.78
C LEU A 101 -4.74 -10.99 1.87
N GLY A 102 -4.07 -11.81 2.68
CA GLY A 102 -2.63 -11.74 2.89
C GLY A 102 -1.80 -11.97 1.63
N PRO A 103 -1.93 -13.13 0.95
CA PRO A 103 -1.09 -13.51 -0.17
C PRO A 103 -1.03 -12.51 -1.33
N PRO A 104 -2.13 -11.90 -1.80
CA PRO A 104 -2.09 -10.96 -2.93
C PRO A 104 -1.59 -9.56 -2.55
N ALA A 105 -1.51 -9.20 -1.28
CA ALA A 105 -1.13 -7.85 -0.86
C ALA A 105 0.26 -7.45 -1.38
N HIS A 106 1.29 -8.24 -1.09
CA HIS A 106 2.66 -7.93 -1.48
C HIS A 106 2.91 -7.93 -2.99
N PRO A 107 2.49 -8.93 -3.78
CA PRO A 107 2.62 -8.89 -5.23
C PRO A 107 1.87 -7.73 -5.86
N LEU A 108 0.68 -7.41 -5.37
CA LEU A 108 -0.11 -6.30 -5.88
C LEU A 108 0.54 -4.95 -5.58
N THR A 109 1.14 -4.77 -4.41
CA THR A 109 1.85 -3.53 -4.05
C THR A 109 3.05 -3.27 -4.97
N SER A 110 3.74 -4.32 -5.42
CA SER A 110 4.85 -4.19 -6.37
C SER A 110 4.41 -3.69 -7.74
N LEU A 111 3.21 -4.08 -8.19
CA LEU A 111 2.64 -3.67 -9.47
C LEU A 111 1.78 -2.40 -9.35
N PHE A 112 1.06 -2.28 -8.24
CA PHE A 112 0.09 -1.21 -7.97
C PHE A 112 0.38 -0.57 -6.60
N PRO A 113 1.25 0.45 -6.58
CA PRO A 113 1.74 1.03 -5.32
C PRO A 113 0.66 1.58 -4.38
N HIS A 114 -0.52 1.88 -4.89
CA HIS A 114 -1.65 2.37 -4.10
C HIS A 114 -2.28 1.33 -3.17
N VAL A 115 -2.01 0.05 -3.42
CA VAL A 115 -2.58 -1.06 -2.64
C VAL A 115 -2.16 -0.95 -1.17
N VAL A 116 -0.86 -0.77 -0.91
CA VAL A 116 -0.29 -0.54 0.42
C VAL A 116 0.71 0.60 0.37
N PRO A 117 0.29 1.85 0.58
CA PRO A 117 1.17 3.03 0.47
C PRO A 117 2.39 3.00 1.38
N SER A 118 2.30 2.35 2.54
CA SER A 118 3.44 2.20 3.46
C SER A 118 4.55 1.32 2.89
N GLU A 119 4.21 0.24 2.19
CA GLU A 119 5.20 -0.62 1.50
C GLU A 119 5.84 0.10 0.33
N LEU A 120 5.07 0.89 -0.41
CA LEU A 120 5.62 1.73 -1.47
C LEU A 120 6.70 2.66 -0.94
N PHE A 121 6.46 3.31 0.20
CA PHE A 121 7.43 4.20 0.82
C PHE A 121 8.76 3.47 1.10
N VAL A 122 8.70 2.28 1.69
CA VAL A 122 9.87 1.44 1.96
C VAL A 122 10.58 1.04 0.66
N TRP A 123 9.82 0.58 -0.33
CA TRP A 123 10.36 0.16 -1.63
C TRP A 123 11.08 1.29 -2.36
N LEU A 124 10.49 2.49 -2.40
CA LEU A 124 11.10 3.66 -3.01
C LEU A 124 12.36 4.12 -2.26
N GLY A 125 12.35 4.01 -0.93
CA GLY A 125 13.54 4.29 -0.12
C GLY A 125 14.70 3.35 -0.45
N VAL A 126 14.44 2.06 -0.56
CA VAL A 126 15.44 1.06 -0.96
C VAL A 126 15.92 1.32 -2.39
N ALA A 127 15.02 1.59 -3.34
CA ALA A 127 15.37 1.88 -4.72
C ALA A 127 16.21 3.15 -4.86
N ALA A 128 15.93 4.18 -4.07
CA ALA A 128 16.74 5.39 -4.02
C ALA A 128 18.15 5.12 -3.47
N GLY A 129 18.25 4.30 -2.41
CA GLY A 129 19.54 3.87 -1.85
C GLY A 129 20.37 3.08 -2.86
N VAL A 130 19.77 2.13 -3.57
CA VAL A 130 20.47 1.35 -4.61
C VAL A 130 20.97 2.20 -5.77
N LYS A 131 20.19 3.23 -6.17
CA LYS A 131 20.62 4.17 -7.23
C LYS A 131 21.76 5.11 -6.81
N ALA A 132 21.94 5.31 -5.50
CA ALA A 132 22.99 6.17 -4.96
C ALA A 132 24.34 5.44 -4.80
N LEU A 133 24.37 4.10 -4.92
CA LEU A 133 25.59 3.26 -4.95
C LEU A 133 26.21 3.24 -6.34
#